data_f2b6b4a88517323c6b3a23ad5485171c
#
_entry.id   f2b6b4a88517323c6b3a23ad5485171c
#
_cell.length_a   1.000
_cell.length_b   1.000
_cell.length_c   1.000
_cell.angle_alpha   90.00
_cell.angle_beta   90.00
_cell.angle_gamma   90.00
#
_symmetry.space_group_name_H-M   'P 1'
#
loop_
_entity.id
_entity.type
_entity.pdbx_description
1 polymer ?
#
loop_
_entity_poly.entity_id
_entity_poly.type
_entity_poly.pdbx_seq_one_letter_code
_entity_poly.pdbx_strand_id
1 'polypeptide(L)'
;MASLLDELARVKSRVDDVIFNQLLPSSSPVKEVDLLYRMMRDYPQRKAKGLRPFFCVTTCKALGGVESESLLTAACIELFQNWILIHDDIEDSSELRRGEPTLHRKYDEALAINAGDALHARMWGFLLRNRKPLGEERTLRILEEFSRMVNETTEGQHMELVWVVENKWELRESDYLEMVSRKTSWYTVTSPCRLGAIVAGAGEGELKRLLEFGTKLGMAFQIQDDALNLVGDAEKYGKESSDDILEGKRTLILLRLLEVAERGEREKVLKIMGKSRNRKTAQDVRYVISLMKKHETIKYAQGKASHLLGEALGVLGTVGWKGERESIELLTRAARYSVERQW
;
A
#
# COMPACT_ATOMS: atom_id res chain seq x y z
N MET A 1 10.85 26.70 2.54
CA MET A 1 10.45 25.29 2.82
C MET A 1 10.30 24.56 1.50
N ALA A 2 10.95 23.41 1.35
CA ALA A 2 10.76 22.54 0.20
C ALA A 2 9.29 22.11 0.09
N SER A 3 8.78 21.90 -1.12
CA SER A 3 7.45 21.35 -1.29
C SER A 3 7.40 19.89 -0.80
N LEU A 4 6.23 19.39 -0.41
CA LEU A 4 6.10 17.97 -0.05
C LEU A 4 6.56 17.06 -1.20
N LEU A 5 6.24 17.43 -2.44
CA LEU A 5 6.61 16.64 -3.62
C LEU A 5 8.13 16.61 -3.85
N ASP A 6 8.83 17.72 -3.58
CA ASP A 6 10.30 17.77 -3.67
C ASP A 6 10.93 16.85 -2.62
N GLU A 7 10.42 16.85 -1.38
CA GLU A 7 10.90 15.98 -0.32
C GLU A 7 10.60 14.49 -0.57
N LEU A 8 9.42 14.17 -1.10
CA LEU A 8 9.09 12.82 -1.55
C LEU A 8 10.08 12.35 -2.62
N ALA A 9 10.33 13.18 -3.64
CA ALA A 9 11.26 12.87 -4.71
C ALA A 9 12.70 12.72 -4.20
N ARG A 10 13.14 13.57 -3.26
CA ARG A 10 14.45 13.50 -2.63
C ARG A 10 14.65 12.20 -1.86
N VAL A 11 13.71 11.86 -1.01
CA VAL A 11 13.79 10.61 -0.22
C VAL A 11 13.75 9.40 -1.15
N LYS A 12 12.84 9.41 -2.13
CA LYS A 12 12.76 8.33 -3.12
C LYS A 12 14.09 8.13 -3.85
N SER A 13 14.70 9.19 -4.35
CA SER A 13 16.00 9.12 -5.05
C SER A 13 17.08 8.47 -4.18
N ARG A 14 17.15 8.81 -2.89
CA ARG A 14 18.11 8.22 -1.96
C ARG A 14 17.83 6.73 -1.68
N VAL A 15 16.55 6.37 -1.58
CA VAL A 15 16.14 4.98 -1.39
C VAL A 15 16.40 4.16 -2.66
N ASP A 16 16.12 4.71 -3.83
CA ASP A 16 16.42 4.07 -5.12
C ASP A 16 17.93 3.82 -5.27
N ASP A 17 18.78 4.77 -4.84
CA ASP A 17 20.25 4.58 -4.83
C ASP A 17 20.65 3.36 -3.98
N VAL A 18 20.06 3.20 -2.79
CA VAL A 18 20.30 2.02 -1.96
C VAL A 18 19.82 0.75 -2.67
N ILE A 19 18.60 0.75 -3.23
CA ILE A 19 18.01 -0.40 -3.91
C ILE A 19 18.91 -0.86 -5.09
N PHE A 20 19.25 0.06 -5.98
CA PHE A 20 19.88 -0.28 -7.26
C PHE A 20 21.37 -0.42 -7.22
N ASN A 21 22.06 0.27 -6.30
CA ASN A 21 23.51 0.26 -6.20
C ASN A 21 24.05 -0.61 -5.07
N GLN A 22 23.21 -0.99 -4.07
CA GLN A 22 23.68 -1.72 -2.89
C GLN A 22 22.94 -3.04 -2.63
N LEU A 23 21.67 -3.16 -3.05
CA LEU A 23 20.84 -4.32 -2.71
C LEU A 23 20.61 -5.25 -3.89
N LEU A 24 20.04 -4.76 -4.99
CA LEU A 24 19.67 -5.60 -6.12
C LEU A 24 20.84 -5.76 -7.09
N PRO A 25 21.22 -7.01 -7.44
CA PRO A 25 22.24 -7.27 -8.42
C PRO A 25 21.84 -6.70 -9.79
N SER A 26 22.83 -6.17 -10.53
CA SER A 26 22.62 -5.55 -11.85
C SER A 26 22.63 -6.55 -13.00
N SER A 27 23.43 -7.65 -12.88
CA SER A 27 23.61 -8.65 -13.93
C SER A 27 24.14 -9.97 -13.38
N SER A 28 24.06 -11.02 -14.20
CA SER A 28 24.69 -12.33 -13.95
C SER A 28 25.30 -12.88 -15.24
N PRO A 29 26.42 -13.63 -15.17
CA PRO A 29 26.95 -14.35 -16.33
C PRO A 29 26.03 -15.51 -16.79
N VAL A 30 25.14 -15.98 -15.94
CA VAL A 30 24.14 -17.01 -16.25
C VAL A 30 22.88 -16.31 -16.76
N LYS A 31 22.50 -16.56 -18.01
CA LYS A 31 21.39 -15.83 -18.71
C LYS A 31 20.07 -15.91 -17.97
N GLU A 32 19.72 -17.06 -17.44
CA GLU A 32 18.48 -17.31 -16.71
C GLU A 32 18.45 -16.52 -15.38
N VAL A 33 19.59 -16.46 -14.69
CA VAL A 33 19.74 -15.67 -13.45
C VAL A 33 19.75 -14.17 -13.77
N ASP A 34 20.34 -13.76 -14.88
CA ASP A 34 20.30 -12.37 -15.34
C ASP A 34 18.86 -11.92 -15.63
N LEU A 35 18.06 -12.79 -16.25
CA LEU A 35 16.62 -12.53 -16.45
C LEU A 35 15.90 -12.32 -15.10
N LEU A 36 16.15 -13.18 -14.10
CA LEU A 36 15.58 -13.03 -12.76
C LEU A 36 15.94 -11.67 -12.16
N TYR A 37 17.20 -11.23 -12.28
CA TYR A 37 17.64 -9.93 -11.74
C TYR A 37 16.96 -8.75 -12.44
N ARG A 38 16.77 -8.84 -13.75
CA ARG A 38 15.99 -7.82 -14.51
C ARG A 38 14.53 -7.78 -14.07
N MET A 39 13.91 -8.92 -13.84
CA MET A 39 12.52 -9.00 -13.36
C MET A 39 12.37 -8.43 -11.94
N MET A 40 13.30 -8.74 -11.03
CA MET A 40 13.31 -8.17 -9.67
C MET A 40 13.46 -6.64 -9.66
N ARG A 41 14.14 -6.07 -10.66
CA ARG A 41 14.37 -4.62 -10.81
C ARG A 41 13.24 -3.90 -11.53
N ASP A 42 12.36 -4.60 -12.24
CA ASP A 42 11.35 -4.03 -13.13
C ASP A 42 10.38 -3.09 -12.37
N TYR A 43 9.63 -3.60 -11.36
CA TYR A 43 8.68 -2.77 -10.61
C TYR A 43 9.33 -1.65 -9.80
N PRO A 44 10.46 -1.84 -9.10
CA PRO A 44 11.17 -0.75 -8.43
C PRO A 44 11.60 0.39 -9.36
N GLN A 45 11.92 0.11 -10.63
CA GLN A 45 12.32 1.11 -11.63
C GLN A 45 11.15 1.95 -12.16
N ARG A 46 9.92 1.47 -12.04
CA ARG A 46 8.74 2.18 -12.52
C ARG A 46 8.46 3.43 -11.68
N LYS A 47 7.83 4.43 -12.29
CA LYS A 47 7.44 5.66 -11.59
C LYS A 47 6.58 5.36 -10.35
N ALA A 48 7.01 5.83 -9.20
CA ALA A 48 6.29 5.72 -7.93
C ALA A 48 6.54 6.97 -7.07
N LYS A 49 5.59 7.29 -6.18
CA LYS A 49 5.70 8.47 -5.30
C LYS A 49 6.63 8.24 -4.10
N GLY A 50 6.95 6.98 -3.75
CA GLY A 50 7.83 6.64 -2.63
C GLY A 50 7.25 7.02 -1.26
N LEU A 51 5.92 6.96 -1.09
CA LEU A 51 5.26 7.41 0.13
C LEU A 51 5.64 6.55 1.36
N ARG A 52 5.78 5.23 1.17
CA ARG A 52 6.12 4.29 2.25
C ARG A 52 7.53 4.53 2.81
N PRO A 53 8.58 4.54 1.99
CA PRO A 53 9.92 4.89 2.46
C PRO A 53 9.97 6.31 3.02
N PHE A 54 9.20 7.26 2.48
CA PHE A 54 9.10 8.61 3.02
C PHE A 54 8.57 8.62 4.46
N PHE A 55 7.49 7.87 4.78
CA PHE A 55 6.99 7.75 6.14
C PHE A 55 8.07 7.19 7.09
N CYS A 56 8.83 6.19 6.67
CA CYS A 56 9.91 5.62 7.49
C CYS A 56 11.00 6.64 7.79
N VAL A 57 11.55 7.26 6.75
CA VAL A 57 12.65 8.22 6.87
C VAL A 57 12.23 9.46 7.67
N THR A 58 11.05 10.00 7.36
CA THR A 58 10.56 11.24 8.00
C THR A 58 10.19 11.00 9.46
N THR A 59 9.62 9.83 9.79
CA THR A 59 9.36 9.48 11.20
C THR A 59 10.65 9.31 11.99
N CYS A 60 11.68 8.69 11.40
CA CYS A 60 12.99 8.58 12.02
C CYS A 60 13.54 9.99 12.38
N LYS A 61 13.55 10.92 11.43
CA LYS A 61 13.98 12.32 11.66
C LYS A 61 13.11 13.04 12.70
N ALA A 62 11.80 12.89 12.63
CA ALA A 62 10.86 13.50 13.57
C ALA A 62 11.06 13.04 15.01
N LEU A 63 11.64 11.86 15.22
CA LEU A 63 11.99 11.32 16.53
C LEU A 63 13.47 11.55 16.93
N GLY A 64 14.20 12.35 16.13
CA GLY A 64 15.60 12.71 16.41
C GLY A 64 16.64 11.70 15.93
N GLY A 65 16.23 10.71 15.12
CA GLY A 65 17.14 9.76 14.49
C GLY A 65 17.85 10.33 13.27
N VAL A 66 18.86 9.61 12.80
CA VAL A 66 19.70 10.00 11.65
C VAL A 66 19.11 9.45 10.36
N GLU A 67 18.86 10.32 9.37
CA GLU A 67 18.26 9.95 8.10
C GLU A 67 18.99 8.78 7.40
N SER A 68 20.33 8.84 7.32
CA SER A 68 21.13 7.81 6.65
C SER A 68 21.00 6.42 7.29
N GLU A 69 20.71 6.33 8.58
CA GLU A 69 20.49 5.07 9.28
C GLU A 69 19.15 4.42 8.93
N SER A 70 18.16 5.20 8.46
CA SER A 70 16.83 4.69 8.09
C SER A 70 16.73 4.22 6.63
N LEU A 71 17.67 4.61 5.75
CA LEU A 71 17.58 4.37 4.31
C LEU A 71 17.55 2.89 3.93
N LEU A 72 18.34 2.05 4.60
CA LEU A 72 18.34 0.61 4.33
C LEU A 72 16.99 -0.03 4.67
N THR A 73 16.44 0.31 5.83
CA THR A 73 15.11 -0.15 6.27
C THR A 73 14.02 0.36 5.33
N ALA A 74 14.09 1.63 4.93
CA ALA A 74 13.16 2.24 3.96
C ALA A 74 13.24 1.58 2.58
N ALA A 75 14.44 1.21 2.12
CA ALA A 75 14.64 0.46 0.89
C ALA A 75 14.01 -0.95 0.95
N CYS A 76 14.14 -1.64 2.08
CA CYS A 76 13.48 -2.93 2.28
C CYS A 76 11.95 -2.83 2.30
N ILE A 77 11.38 -1.73 2.83
CA ILE A 77 9.93 -1.46 2.74
C ILE A 77 9.49 -1.33 1.27
N GLU A 78 10.27 -0.64 0.44
CA GLU A 78 9.95 -0.51 -0.99
C GLU A 78 10.08 -1.86 -1.72
N LEU A 79 11.08 -2.68 -1.39
CA LEU A 79 11.19 -4.04 -1.93
C LEU A 79 10.03 -4.92 -1.50
N PHE A 80 9.58 -4.83 -0.24
CA PHE A 80 8.37 -5.50 0.24
C PHE A 80 7.15 -5.12 -0.59
N GLN A 81 6.94 -3.80 -0.80
CA GLN A 81 5.83 -3.34 -1.63
C GLN A 81 5.87 -3.95 -3.04
N ASN A 82 7.05 -3.97 -3.67
CA ASN A 82 7.16 -4.48 -5.05
C ASN A 82 6.94 -6.00 -5.10
N TRP A 83 7.38 -6.76 -4.08
CA TRP A 83 7.04 -8.17 -3.95
C TRP A 83 5.52 -8.38 -3.88
N ILE A 84 4.84 -7.72 -2.95
CA ILE A 84 3.37 -7.85 -2.80
C ILE A 84 2.65 -7.45 -4.09
N LEU A 85 3.06 -6.37 -4.77
CA LEU A 85 2.43 -5.94 -6.02
C LEU A 85 2.60 -6.96 -7.15
N ILE A 86 3.71 -7.71 -7.21
CA ILE A 86 3.89 -8.77 -8.22
C ILE A 86 2.88 -9.88 -7.99
N HIS A 87 2.67 -10.32 -6.75
CA HIS A 87 1.71 -11.38 -6.41
C HIS A 87 0.26 -10.89 -6.55
N ASP A 88 -0.06 -9.70 -6.03
CA ASP A 88 -1.38 -9.05 -6.15
C ASP A 88 -1.82 -8.93 -7.63
N ASP A 89 -0.92 -8.52 -8.52
CA ASP A 89 -1.21 -8.43 -9.94
C ASP A 89 -1.54 -9.79 -10.61
N ILE A 90 -0.95 -10.88 -10.13
CA ILE A 90 -1.25 -12.24 -10.58
C ILE A 90 -2.61 -12.68 -10.03
N GLU A 91 -2.83 -12.51 -8.73
CA GLU A 91 -4.07 -12.87 -8.02
C GLU A 91 -5.29 -12.15 -8.59
N ASP A 92 -5.15 -10.85 -8.93
CA ASP A 92 -6.18 -10.01 -9.52
C ASP A 92 -6.28 -10.14 -11.06
N SER A 93 -5.35 -10.89 -11.71
CA SER A 93 -5.23 -10.97 -13.17
C SER A 93 -5.12 -9.58 -13.82
N SER A 94 -4.37 -8.67 -13.21
CA SER A 94 -4.20 -7.30 -13.66
C SER A 94 -3.38 -7.21 -14.95
N GLU A 95 -3.80 -6.37 -15.92
CA GLU A 95 -3.08 -6.20 -17.18
C GLU A 95 -1.94 -5.18 -17.07
N LEU A 96 -2.17 -4.09 -16.33
CA LEU A 96 -1.26 -2.96 -16.23
C LEU A 96 -0.90 -2.63 -14.76
N ARG A 97 0.35 -2.22 -14.55
CA ARG A 97 0.84 -1.64 -13.30
C ARG A 97 1.69 -0.40 -13.60
N ARG A 98 1.28 0.75 -13.09
CA ARG A 98 1.98 2.04 -13.31
C ARG A 98 2.15 2.38 -14.81
N GLY A 99 1.14 2.04 -15.62
CA GLY A 99 1.11 2.31 -17.07
C GLY A 99 1.87 1.33 -17.95
N GLU A 100 2.50 0.29 -17.37
CA GLU A 100 3.22 -0.75 -18.11
C GLU A 100 2.58 -2.14 -17.85
N PRO A 101 2.76 -3.13 -18.78
CA PRO A 101 2.28 -4.49 -18.56
C PRO A 101 2.77 -5.06 -17.22
N THR A 102 1.90 -5.80 -16.52
CA THR A 102 2.27 -6.51 -15.31
C THR A 102 3.36 -7.56 -15.58
N LEU A 103 4.08 -7.97 -14.54
CA LEU A 103 5.25 -8.85 -14.73
C LEU A 103 4.84 -10.20 -15.35
N HIS A 104 3.70 -10.77 -14.91
CA HIS A 104 3.19 -12.03 -15.46
C HIS A 104 2.68 -11.90 -16.90
N ARG A 105 2.26 -10.70 -17.34
CA ARG A 105 1.90 -10.43 -18.74
C ARG A 105 3.12 -10.18 -19.62
N LYS A 106 4.16 -9.56 -19.06
CA LYS A 106 5.40 -9.23 -19.78
C LYS A 106 6.29 -10.45 -20.00
N TYR A 107 6.29 -11.40 -19.05
CA TYR A 107 7.17 -12.58 -19.07
C TYR A 107 6.35 -13.87 -19.06
N ASP A 108 5.95 -14.33 -17.88
CA ASP A 108 5.17 -15.53 -17.62
C ASP A 108 4.77 -15.56 -16.14
N GLU A 109 3.67 -16.23 -15.80
CA GLU A 109 3.15 -16.30 -14.43
C GLU A 109 4.12 -16.99 -13.46
N ALA A 110 4.66 -18.15 -13.85
CA ALA A 110 5.59 -18.90 -13.01
C ALA A 110 6.89 -18.11 -12.77
N LEU A 111 7.38 -17.39 -13.80
CA LEU A 111 8.57 -16.55 -13.68
C LEU A 111 8.29 -15.32 -12.78
N ALA A 112 7.11 -14.73 -12.88
CA ALA A 112 6.72 -13.60 -12.05
C ALA A 112 6.61 -13.99 -10.56
N ILE A 113 5.98 -15.14 -10.25
CA ILE A 113 5.94 -15.71 -8.89
C ILE A 113 7.36 -15.87 -8.35
N ASN A 114 8.24 -16.54 -9.11
CA ASN A 114 9.62 -16.76 -8.68
C ASN A 114 10.41 -15.46 -8.47
N ALA A 115 10.18 -14.44 -9.29
CA ALA A 115 10.81 -13.13 -9.12
C ALA A 115 10.34 -12.43 -7.84
N GLY A 116 9.04 -12.51 -7.52
CA GLY A 116 8.48 -12.04 -6.26
C GLY A 116 9.10 -12.74 -5.05
N ASP A 117 9.14 -14.07 -5.07
CA ASP A 117 9.75 -14.87 -4.00
C ASP A 117 11.23 -14.55 -3.80
N ALA A 118 11.96 -14.33 -4.89
CA ALA A 118 13.37 -13.93 -4.83
C ALA A 118 13.56 -12.53 -4.19
N LEU A 119 12.66 -11.57 -4.43
CA LEU A 119 12.65 -10.28 -3.74
C LEU A 119 12.40 -10.46 -2.24
N HIS A 120 11.37 -11.22 -1.88
CA HIS A 120 11.02 -11.50 -0.49
C HIS A 120 12.16 -12.17 0.27
N ALA A 121 12.73 -13.25 -0.29
CA ALA A 121 13.83 -13.97 0.36
C ALA A 121 15.05 -13.06 0.58
N ARG A 122 15.44 -12.26 -0.41
CA ARG A 122 16.58 -11.33 -0.32
C ARG A 122 16.37 -10.22 0.69
N MET A 123 15.15 -9.71 0.82
CA MET A 123 14.80 -8.63 1.75
C MET A 123 15.22 -8.95 3.18
N TRP A 124 15.02 -10.18 3.67
CA TRP A 124 15.42 -10.59 5.00
C TRP A 124 16.95 -10.52 5.21
N GLY A 125 17.72 -10.96 4.22
CA GLY A 125 19.17 -10.83 4.23
C GLY A 125 19.63 -9.36 4.22
N PHE A 126 18.90 -8.49 3.53
CA PHE A 126 19.22 -7.06 3.52
C PHE A 126 18.90 -6.39 4.85
N LEU A 127 17.79 -6.73 5.49
CA LEU A 127 17.44 -6.20 6.81
C LEU A 127 18.50 -6.52 7.87
N LEU A 128 19.14 -7.68 7.82
CA LEU A 128 20.23 -8.06 8.71
C LEU A 128 21.45 -7.12 8.62
N ARG A 129 21.67 -6.41 7.51
CA ARG A 129 22.76 -5.42 7.37
C ARG A 129 22.61 -4.23 8.30
N ASN A 130 21.42 -3.99 8.86
CA ASN A 130 21.18 -2.99 9.90
C ASN A 130 22.02 -3.22 11.18
N ARG A 131 22.53 -4.45 11.41
CA ARG A 131 23.39 -4.76 12.56
C ARG A 131 24.62 -3.85 12.66
N LYS A 132 25.18 -3.46 11.51
CA LYS A 132 26.38 -2.63 11.48
C LYS A 132 26.13 -1.19 11.97
N PRO A 133 25.14 -0.44 11.45
CA PRO A 133 24.86 0.92 11.91
C PRO A 133 24.02 1.00 13.20
N LEU A 134 23.12 0.04 13.46
CA LEU A 134 22.12 0.15 14.54
C LEU A 134 22.36 -0.78 15.74
N GLY A 135 23.25 -1.78 15.59
CA GLY A 135 23.45 -2.82 16.58
C GLY A 135 22.40 -3.94 16.51
N GLU A 136 22.59 -4.96 17.35
CA GLU A 136 21.76 -6.17 17.33
C GLU A 136 20.33 -5.92 17.80
N GLU A 137 20.15 -5.23 18.92
CA GLU A 137 18.85 -5.00 19.54
C GLU A 137 17.87 -4.30 18.59
N ARG A 138 18.26 -3.14 18.01
CA ARG A 138 17.40 -2.43 17.06
C ARG A 138 17.15 -3.23 15.79
N THR A 139 18.13 -4.01 15.32
CA THR A 139 17.96 -4.88 14.17
C THR A 139 16.95 -5.99 14.43
N LEU A 140 16.96 -6.61 15.59
CA LEU A 140 15.95 -7.61 15.97
C LEU A 140 14.55 -7.00 16.01
N ARG A 141 14.38 -5.83 16.64
CA ARG A 141 13.09 -5.11 16.64
C ARG A 141 12.61 -4.75 15.22
N ILE A 142 13.52 -4.39 14.31
CA ILE A 142 13.19 -4.16 12.89
C ILE A 142 12.69 -5.47 12.23
N LEU A 143 13.36 -6.59 12.46
CA LEU A 143 12.95 -7.89 11.91
C LEU A 143 11.61 -8.35 12.47
N GLU A 144 11.34 -8.16 13.76
CA GLU A 144 10.06 -8.45 14.40
C GLU A 144 8.92 -7.61 13.80
N GLU A 145 9.14 -6.30 13.62
CA GLU A 145 8.16 -5.41 13.00
C GLU A 145 7.91 -5.76 11.52
N PHE A 146 8.96 -6.11 10.78
CA PHE A 146 8.81 -6.61 9.41
C PHE A 146 8.04 -7.93 9.34
N SER A 147 8.35 -8.88 10.22
CA SER A 147 7.64 -10.15 10.31
C SER A 147 6.15 -9.91 10.58
N ARG A 148 5.83 -9.02 11.50
CA ARG A 148 4.46 -8.64 11.80
C ARG A 148 3.78 -8.01 10.59
N MET A 149 4.43 -7.06 9.92
CA MET A 149 3.92 -6.42 8.69
C MET A 149 3.61 -7.44 7.60
N VAL A 150 4.51 -8.40 7.37
CA VAL A 150 4.30 -9.49 6.39
C VAL A 150 3.05 -10.29 6.75
N ASN A 151 2.94 -10.77 7.99
CA ASN A 151 1.82 -11.59 8.43
C ASN A 151 0.48 -10.85 8.31
N GLU A 152 0.38 -9.66 8.88
CA GLU A 152 -0.84 -8.85 8.82
C GLU A 152 -1.27 -8.59 7.36
N THR A 153 -0.31 -8.21 6.50
CA THR A 153 -0.60 -7.90 5.09
C THR A 153 -1.08 -9.14 4.33
N THR A 154 -0.44 -10.29 4.52
CA THR A 154 -0.84 -11.53 3.83
C THR A 154 -2.16 -12.09 4.36
N GLU A 155 -2.45 -11.98 5.67
CA GLU A 155 -3.74 -12.32 6.24
C GLU A 155 -4.87 -11.43 5.68
N GLY A 156 -4.64 -10.12 5.59
CA GLY A 156 -5.61 -9.18 4.99
C GLY A 156 -5.84 -9.44 3.50
N GLN A 157 -4.79 -9.74 2.74
CA GLN A 157 -4.89 -10.16 1.35
C GLN A 157 -5.73 -11.44 1.22
N HIS A 158 -5.46 -12.43 2.05
CA HIS A 158 -6.21 -13.69 2.04
C HIS A 158 -7.70 -13.49 2.34
N MET A 159 -8.05 -12.60 3.31
CA MET A 159 -9.45 -12.25 3.58
C MET A 159 -10.17 -11.75 2.32
N GLU A 160 -9.56 -10.82 1.59
CA GLU A 160 -10.15 -10.27 0.35
C GLU A 160 -10.31 -11.34 -0.72
N LEU A 161 -9.28 -12.16 -0.96
CA LEU A 161 -9.31 -13.26 -1.92
C LEU A 161 -10.42 -14.27 -1.61
N VAL A 162 -10.56 -14.69 -0.35
CA VAL A 162 -11.64 -15.60 0.08
C VAL A 162 -13.01 -15.00 -0.19
N TRP A 163 -13.22 -13.72 0.09
CA TRP A 163 -14.50 -13.07 -0.20
C TRP A 163 -14.85 -13.08 -1.68
N VAL A 164 -13.85 -12.93 -2.56
CA VAL A 164 -14.05 -12.98 -4.01
C VAL A 164 -14.31 -14.41 -4.48
N VAL A 165 -13.49 -15.38 -4.07
CA VAL A 165 -13.55 -16.78 -4.49
C VAL A 165 -14.84 -17.44 -4.03
N GLU A 166 -15.25 -17.24 -2.77
CA GLU A 166 -16.49 -17.76 -2.21
C GLU A 166 -17.74 -16.96 -2.59
N ASN A 167 -17.56 -15.87 -3.35
CA ASN A 167 -18.64 -14.94 -3.69
C ASN A 167 -19.44 -14.47 -2.46
N LYS A 168 -18.72 -14.13 -1.36
CA LYS A 168 -19.29 -13.73 -0.08
C LYS A 168 -19.78 -12.29 -0.11
N TRP A 169 -21.05 -12.07 0.32
CA TRP A 169 -21.71 -10.76 0.31
C TRP A 169 -22.29 -10.33 1.67
N GLU A 170 -22.34 -11.24 2.63
CA GLU A 170 -22.79 -10.96 4.00
C GLU A 170 -21.66 -10.36 4.82
N LEU A 171 -21.21 -9.17 4.37
CA LEU A 171 -20.13 -8.40 4.97
C LEU A 171 -20.64 -7.06 5.47
N ARG A 172 -20.13 -6.64 6.63
CA ARG A 172 -20.39 -5.33 7.23
C ARG A 172 -19.24 -4.38 6.95
N GLU A 173 -19.46 -3.08 7.18
CA GLU A 173 -18.40 -2.07 7.16
C GLU A 173 -17.22 -2.45 8.06
N SER A 174 -17.49 -3.02 9.26
CA SER A 174 -16.44 -3.47 10.18
C SER A 174 -15.53 -4.54 9.59
N ASP A 175 -16.08 -5.45 8.78
CA ASP A 175 -15.33 -6.52 8.15
C ASP A 175 -14.39 -5.96 7.07
N TYR A 176 -14.87 -4.98 6.27
CA TYR A 176 -14.05 -4.25 5.33
C TYR A 176 -12.92 -3.47 6.03
N LEU A 177 -13.23 -2.74 7.10
CA LEU A 177 -12.22 -1.97 7.84
C LEU A 177 -11.15 -2.87 8.47
N GLU A 178 -11.52 -4.04 8.99
CA GLU A 178 -10.57 -5.04 9.51
C GLU A 178 -9.66 -5.56 8.38
N MET A 179 -10.21 -5.94 7.24
CA MET A 179 -9.43 -6.38 6.08
C MET A 179 -8.46 -5.30 5.62
N VAL A 180 -8.91 -4.05 5.46
CA VAL A 180 -8.08 -2.92 5.04
C VAL A 180 -7.01 -2.58 6.08
N SER A 181 -7.35 -2.68 7.38
CA SER A 181 -6.37 -2.50 8.45
C SER A 181 -5.20 -3.46 8.29
N ARG A 182 -5.49 -4.74 8.02
CA ARG A 182 -4.46 -5.76 7.80
C ARG A 182 -3.76 -5.59 6.45
N LYS A 183 -4.51 -5.67 5.35
CA LYS A 183 -3.97 -5.67 3.99
C LYS A 183 -3.18 -4.40 3.68
N THR A 184 -3.74 -3.21 3.99
CA THR A 184 -3.20 -1.93 3.50
C THR A 184 -2.54 -1.09 4.57
N SER A 185 -3.15 -0.94 5.77
CA SER A 185 -2.63 0.01 6.76
C SER A 185 -1.25 -0.39 7.27
N TRP A 186 -1.03 -1.70 7.49
CA TRP A 186 0.24 -2.18 8.02
C TRP A 186 1.42 -1.81 7.13
N TYR A 187 1.41 -2.15 5.85
CA TYR A 187 2.59 -1.90 5.01
C TYR A 187 2.65 -0.50 4.41
N THR A 188 1.51 0.22 4.39
CA THR A 188 1.47 1.55 3.77
C THR A 188 1.89 2.66 4.73
N VAL A 189 1.47 2.59 6.00
CA VAL A 189 1.71 3.66 6.99
C VAL A 189 2.23 3.11 8.31
N THR A 190 1.56 2.10 8.88
CA THR A 190 1.82 1.63 10.24
C THR A 190 3.26 1.18 10.42
N SER A 191 3.69 0.13 9.73
CA SER A 191 5.06 -0.36 9.86
C SER A 191 6.10 0.60 9.30
N PRO A 192 5.90 1.31 8.17
CA PRO A 192 6.82 2.37 7.79
C PRO A 192 7.12 3.39 8.89
N CYS A 193 6.10 3.92 9.56
CA CYS A 193 6.29 4.86 10.66
C CYS A 193 6.96 4.19 11.88
N ARG A 194 6.50 3.00 12.26
CA ARG A 194 7.06 2.26 13.41
C ARG A 194 8.50 1.84 13.17
N LEU A 195 8.85 1.40 11.97
CA LEU A 195 10.23 1.07 11.58
C LEU A 195 11.15 2.29 11.65
N GLY A 196 10.69 3.44 11.15
CA GLY A 196 11.42 4.70 11.30
C GLY A 196 11.64 5.07 12.78
N ALA A 197 10.62 4.85 13.61
CA ALA A 197 10.71 5.06 15.05
C ALA A 197 11.70 4.08 15.74
N ILE A 198 11.69 2.80 15.37
CA ILE A 198 12.64 1.80 15.89
C ILE A 198 14.08 2.18 15.52
N VAL A 199 14.32 2.62 14.29
CA VAL A 199 15.63 3.13 13.85
C VAL A 199 16.08 4.31 14.72
N ALA A 200 15.16 5.23 15.06
CA ALA A 200 15.44 6.35 15.96
C ALA A 200 15.60 5.96 17.44
N GLY A 201 15.38 4.70 17.81
CA GLY A 201 15.47 4.24 19.18
C GLY A 201 14.24 4.58 20.04
N ALA A 202 13.07 4.74 19.42
CA ALA A 202 11.82 5.04 20.13
C ALA A 202 11.36 3.89 21.05
N GLY A 203 10.68 4.27 22.13
CA GLY A 203 10.07 3.35 23.09
C GLY A 203 8.68 2.87 22.68
N GLU A 204 8.09 1.98 23.49
CA GLU A 204 6.79 1.37 23.21
C GLU A 204 5.63 2.38 23.21
N GLY A 205 5.76 3.50 23.93
CA GLY A 205 4.77 4.56 23.98
C GLY A 205 4.57 5.21 22.60
N GLU A 206 5.67 5.60 21.95
CA GLU A 206 5.66 6.16 20.58
C GLU A 206 5.20 5.11 19.58
N LEU A 207 5.65 3.87 19.69
CA LEU A 207 5.25 2.77 18.79
C LEU A 207 3.74 2.50 18.86
N LYS A 208 3.13 2.54 20.04
CA LYS A 208 1.69 2.37 20.23
C LYS A 208 0.89 3.49 19.54
N ARG A 209 1.33 4.75 19.69
CA ARG A 209 0.67 5.89 19.04
C ARG A 209 0.81 5.84 17.53
N LEU A 210 1.98 5.43 17.02
CA LEU A 210 2.21 5.25 15.58
C LEU A 210 1.42 4.08 15.00
N LEU A 211 1.14 3.03 15.78
CA LEU A 211 0.21 1.98 15.40
C LEU A 211 -1.21 2.55 15.20
N GLU A 212 -1.71 3.29 16.17
CA GLU A 212 -3.04 3.91 16.08
C GLU A 212 -3.14 4.91 14.92
N PHE A 213 -2.15 5.79 14.79
CA PHE A 213 -2.03 6.73 13.66
C PHE A 213 -2.03 6.01 12.32
N GLY A 214 -1.15 5.02 12.17
CA GLY A 214 -0.96 4.30 10.91
C GLY A 214 -2.18 3.49 10.49
N THR A 215 -2.86 2.86 11.46
CA THR A 215 -4.10 2.12 11.21
C THR A 215 -5.19 3.03 10.66
N LYS A 216 -5.46 4.17 11.32
CA LYS A 216 -6.49 5.13 10.88
C LYS A 216 -6.16 5.77 9.54
N LEU A 217 -4.91 6.20 9.35
CA LEU A 217 -4.48 6.81 8.09
C LEU A 217 -4.47 5.81 6.94
N GLY A 218 -4.05 4.57 7.19
CA GLY A 218 -4.03 3.52 6.16
C GLY A 218 -5.44 3.12 5.71
N MET A 219 -6.40 3.05 6.64
CA MET A 219 -7.81 2.86 6.30
C MET A 219 -8.34 4.02 5.45
N ALA A 220 -8.07 5.28 5.85
CA ALA A 220 -8.47 6.46 5.09
C ALA A 220 -7.87 6.48 3.69
N PHE A 221 -6.60 6.09 3.58
CA PHE A 221 -5.87 5.97 2.31
C PHE A 221 -6.54 4.97 1.36
N GLN A 222 -6.88 3.76 1.84
CA GLN A 222 -7.49 2.73 1.00
C GLN A 222 -8.91 3.13 0.56
N ILE A 223 -9.73 3.65 1.48
CA ILE A 223 -11.09 4.12 1.14
C ILE A 223 -11.02 5.21 0.06
N GLN A 224 -10.06 6.11 0.13
CA GLN A 224 -9.87 7.13 -0.91
C GLN A 224 -9.35 6.52 -2.22
N ASP A 225 -8.48 5.52 -2.15
CA ASP A 225 -7.98 4.79 -3.34
C ASP A 225 -9.13 4.08 -4.07
N ASP A 226 -10.00 3.39 -3.35
CA ASP A 226 -11.22 2.76 -3.89
C ASP A 226 -12.15 3.79 -4.54
N ALA A 227 -12.31 4.97 -3.94
CA ALA A 227 -13.12 6.04 -4.53
C ALA A 227 -12.49 6.60 -5.82
N LEU A 228 -11.17 6.77 -5.84
CA LEU A 228 -10.45 7.25 -7.01
C LEU A 228 -10.43 6.24 -8.15
N ASN A 229 -10.46 4.94 -7.86
CA ASN A 229 -10.60 3.87 -8.85
C ASN A 229 -11.89 4.02 -9.67
N LEU A 230 -12.96 4.55 -9.06
CA LEU A 230 -14.28 4.71 -9.71
C LEU A 230 -14.46 6.03 -10.46
N VAL A 231 -13.79 7.12 -10.02
CA VAL A 231 -14.00 8.48 -10.54
C VAL A 231 -12.73 9.09 -11.15
N GLY A 232 -11.59 8.44 -10.98
CA GLY A 232 -10.29 8.90 -11.47
C GLY A 232 -10.17 8.84 -12.99
N ASP A 233 -9.30 9.70 -13.52
CA ASP A 233 -8.91 9.69 -14.93
C ASP A 233 -7.94 8.52 -15.18
N ALA A 234 -8.31 7.56 -16.00
CA ALA A 234 -7.55 6.34 -16.28
C ALA A 234 -6.11 6.62 -16.75
N GLU A 235 -5.89 7.70 -17.53
CA GLU A 235 -4.55 8.09 -17.99
C GLU A 235 -3.62 8.52 -16.84
N LYS A 236 -4.19 9.10 -15.77
CA LYS A 236 -3.43 9.57 -14.61
C LYS A 236 -3.19 8.46 -13.58
N TYR A 237 -4.07 7.47 -13.52
CA TYR A 237 -4.01 6.39 -12.53
C TYR A 237 -3.02 5.28 -12.91
N GLY A 238 -2.75 5.09 -14.22
CA GLY A 238 -1.88 4.02 -14.72
C GLY A 238 -2.43 2.60 -14.50
N LYS A 239 -3.73 2.47 -14.19
CA LYS A 239 -4.55 1.26 -14.15
C LYS A 239 -5.80 1.45 -15.01
N GLU A 240 -6.49 0.36 -15.35
CA GLU A 240 -7.80 0.44 -15.96
C GLU A 240 -8.80 1.12 -14.99
N SER A 241 -9.64 2.01 -15.50
CA SER A 241 -10.69 2.63 -14.69
C SER A 241 -11.69 1.58 -14.24
N SER A 242 -12.04 1.58 -12.95
CA SER A 242 -13.03 0.67 -12.34
C SER A 242 -12.62 -0.79 -12.27
N ASP A 243 -11.31 -1.08 -12.16
CA ASP A 243 -10.77 -2.43 -11.96
C ASP A 243 -11.40 -3.14 -10.77
N ASP A 244 -11.65 -2.45 -9.65
CA ASP A 244 -12.26 -3.03 -8.45
C ASP A 244 -13.62 -3.69 -8.74
N ILE A 245 -14.42 -3.11 -9.67
CA ILE A 245 -15.68 -3.73 -10.10
C ILE A 245 -15.40 -4.96 -10.96
N LEU A 246 -14.42 -4.88 -11.87
CA LEU A 246 -14.04 -6.00 -12.74
C LEU A 246 -13.50 -7.18 -11.93
N GLU A 247 -12.65 -6.92 -10.95
CA GLU A 247 -12.06 -7.89 -10.03
C GLU A 247 -13.09 -8.44 -9.04
N GLY A 248 -14.16 -7.71 -8.80
CA GLY A 248 -15.22 -8.12 -7.88
C GLY A 248 -14.91 -7.81 -6.43
N LYS A 249 -14.08 -6.79 -6.16
CA LYS A 249 -13.71 -6.38 -4.79
C LYS A 249 -14.90 -5.92 -3.98
N ARG A 250 -14.88 -6.23 -2.68
CA ARG A 250 -15.92 -5.86 -1.70
C ARG A 250 -15.54 -4.53 -1.02
N THR A 251 -15.49 -3.46 -1.82
CA THR A 251 -15.13 -2.12 -1.31
C THR A 251 -16.22 -1.54 -0.41
N LEU A 252 -15.86 -0.60 0.49
CA LEU A 252 -16.82 0.10 1.34
C LEU A 252 -17.96 0.73 0.53
N ILE A 253 -17.64 1.27 -0.64
CA ILE A 253 -18.59 1.92 -1.56
C ILE A 253 -19.63 0.91 -2.04
N LEU A 254 -19.19 -0.29 -2.40
CA LEU A 254 -20.05 -1.37 -2.86
C LEU A 254 -20.89 -1.95 -1.71
N LEU A 255 -20.29 -2.20 -0.55
CA LEU A 255 -21.04 -2.69 0.62
C LEU A 255 -22.13 -1.69 1.02
N ARG A 256 -21.82 -0.40 1.05
CA ARG A 256 -22.83 0.64 1.30
C ARG A 256 -23.92 0.66 0.23
N LEU A 257 -23.57 0.47 -1.05
CA LEU A 257 -24.57 0.35 -2.11
C LEU A 257 -25.53 -0.81 -1.86
N LEU A 258 -25.03 -1.99 -1.52
CA LEU A 258 -25.86 -3.17 -1.23
C LEU A 258 -26.76 -2.99 0.00
N GLU A 259 -26.39 -2.13 0.93
CA GLU A 259 -27.21 -1.80 2.11
C GLU A 259 -28.38 -0.86 1.78
N VAL A 260 -28.15 0.16 0.89
CA VAL A 260 -29.14 1.23 0.65
C VAL A 260 -29.93 1.07 -0.66
N ALA A 261 -29.49 0.19 -1.57
CA ALA A 261 -30.15 -0.03 -2.85
C ALA A 261 -31.52 -0.71 -2.70
N GLU A 262 -32.45 -0.37 -3.59
CA GLU A 262 -33.74 -1.06 -3.69
C GLU A 262 -33.53 -2.55 -4.04
N ARG A 263 -34.47 -3.41 -3.64
CA ARG A 263 -34.35 -4.87 -3.83
C ARG A 263 -33.95 -5.27 -5.24
N GLY A 264 -34.59 -4.73 -6.28
CA GLY A 264 -34.29 -5.08 -7.67
C GLY A 264 -32.91 -4.59 -8.13
N GLU A 265 -32.47 -3.41 -7.65
CA GLU A 265 -31.13 -2.89 -7.91
C GLU A 265 -30.07 -3.79 -7.25
N ARG A 266 -30.29 -4.13 -5.97
CA ARG A 266 -29.40 -5.01 -5.19
C ARG A 266 -29.23 -6.36 -5.86
N GLU A 267 -30.31 -7.02 -6.25
CA GLU A 267 -30.28 -8.33 -6.92
C GLU A 267 -29.47 -8.26 -8.23
N LYS A 268 -29.64 -7.18 -9.01
CA LYS A 268 -28.93 -6.97 -10.27
C LYS A 268 -27.43 -6.68 -10.04
N VAL A 269 -27.08 -5.86 -9.03
CA VAL A 269 -25.69 -5.61 -8.63
C VAL A 269 -25.01 -6.93 -8.24
N LEU A 270 -25.62 -7.72 -7.36
CA LEU A 270 -25.08 -9.02 -6.95
C LEU A 270 -24.86 -9.96 -8.13
N LYS A 271 -25.80 -10.01 -9.08
CA LYS A 271 -25.64 -10.79 -10.32
C LYS A 271 -24.47 -10.32 -11.19
N ILE A 272 -24.26 -9.01 -11.28
CA ILE A 272 -23.12 -8.45 -12.02
C ILE A 272 -21.81 -8.78 -11.31
N MET A 273 -21.74 -8.52 -10.00
CA MET A 273 -20.52 -8.70 -9.24
C MET A 273 -20.11 -10.18 -9.14
N GLY A 274 -21.05 -11.12 -9.16
CA GLY A 274 -20.80 -12.57 -9.22
C GLY A 274 -20.29 -13.09 -10.58
N LYS A 275 -20.21 -12.25 -11.62
CA LYS A 275 -19.59 -12.65 -12.89
C LYS A 275 -18.06 -12.68 -12.74
N SER A 276 -17.38 -13.58 -13.46
CA SER A 276 -15.93 -13.52 -13.63
C SER A 276 -15.50 -12.23 -14.36
N ARG A 277 -14.25 -11.77 -14.17
CA ARG A 277 -13.69 -10.56 -14.81
C ARG A 277 -14.04 -10.48 -16.30
N ASN A 278 -13.76 -11.54 -17.05
CA ASN A 278 -13.97 -11.61 -18.50
C ASN A 278 -15.43 -11.59 -18.97
N ARG A 279 -16.39 -11.79 -18.07
CA ARG A 279 -17.84 -11.78 -18.35
C ARG A 279 -18.52 -10.48 -17.94
N LYS A 280 -17.82 -9.60 -17.22
CA LYS A 280 -18.32 -8.27 -16.90
C LYS A 280 -18.15 -7.35 -18.11
N THR A 281 -19.22 -6.74 -18.55
CA THR A 281 -19.22 -5.82 -19.70
C THR A 281 -19.05 -4.37 -19.23
N ALA A 282 -18.60 -3.49 -20.14
CA ALA A 282 -18.58 -2.05 -19.85
C ALA A 282 -19.97 -1.49 -19.45
N GLN A 283 -21.06 -2.11 -19.91
CA GLN A 283 -22.43 -1.74 -19.51
C GLN A 283 -22.70 -2.16 -18.06
N ASP A 284 -22.24 -3.34 -17.63
CA ASP A 284 -22.33 -3.79 -16.24
C ASP A 284 -21.62 -2.80 -15.30
N VAL A 285 -20.39 -2.43 -15.64
CA VAL A 285 -19.58 -1.47 -14.87
C VAL A 285 -20.29 -0.11 -14.76
N ARG A 286 -20.73 0.44 -15.90
CA ARG A 286 -21.47 1.73 -15.92
C ARG A 286 -22.75 1.67 -15.09
N TYR A 287 -23.46 0.54 -15.12
CA TYR A 287 -24.67 0.37 -14.32
C TYR A 287 -24.36 0.43 -12.81
N VAL A 288 -23.36 -0.31 -12.34
CA VAL A 288 -22.96 -0.30 -10.92
C VAL A 288 -22.54 1.10 -10.48
N ILE A 289 -21.69 1.79 -11.28
CA ILE A 289 -21.26 3.17 -10.98
C ILE A 289 -22.45 4.14 -10.95
N SER A 290 -23.42 3.98 -11.85
CA SER A 290 -24.60 4.85 -11.87
C SER A 290 -25.42 4.73 -10.59
N LEU A 291 -25.54 3.54 -10.02
CA LEU A 291 -26.19 3.32 -8.73
C LEU A 291 -25.37 3.86 -7.57
N MET A 292 -24.04 3.71 -7.58
CA MET A 292 -23.15 4.30 -6.58
C MET A 292 -23.30 5.84 -6.53
N LYS A 293 -23.47 6.47 -7.70
CA LYS A 293 -23.75 7.91 -7.82
C LYS A 293 -25.17 8.26 -7.34
N LYS A 294 -26.19 7.48 -7.77
CA LYS A 294 -27.61 7.68 -7.38
C LYS A 294 -27.78 7.65 -5.86
N HIS A 295 -27.15 6.69 -5.21
CA HIS A 295 -27.25 6.47 -3.76
C HIS A 295 -26.15 7.16 -2.96
N GLU A 296 -25.33 8.03 -3.58
CA GLU A 296 -24.26 8.83 -2.97
C GLU A 296 -23.23 8.03 -2.15
N THR A 297 -23.03 6.73 -2.47
CA THR A 297 -22.17 5.85 -1.69
C THR A 297 -20.69 6.20 -1.80
N ILE A 298 -20.27 6.83 -2.91
CA ILE A 298 -18.91 7.37 -3.07
C ILE A 298 -18.69 8.52 -2.08
N LYS A 299 -19.66 9.44 -1.94
CA LYS A 299 -19.57 10.54 -0.97
C LYS A 299 -19.53 10.04 0.47
N TYR A 300 -20.32 8.98 0.76
CA TYR A 300 -20.28 8.33 2.07
C TYR A 300 -18.86 7.84 2.39
N ALA A 301 -18.24 7.10 1.48
CA ALA A 301 -16.87 6.59 1.66
C ALA A 301 -15.84 7.72 1.81
N GLN A 302 -15.92 8.77 1.00
CA GLN A 302 -15.05 9.95 1.11
C GLN A 302 -15.23 10.68 2.45
N GLY A 303 -16.47 10.79 2.96
CA GLY A 303 -16.74 11.33 4.30
C GLY A 303 -16.10 10.48 5.39
N LYS A 304 -16.15 9.14 5.27
CA LYS A 304 -15.49 8.22 6.19
C LYS A 304 -13.96 8.35 6.16
N ALA A 305 -13.37 8.45 4.96
CA ALA A 305 -11.93 8.68 4.80
C ALA A 305 -11.48 10.00 5.45
N SER A 306 -12.24 11.08 5.25
CA SER A 306 -11.95 12.39 5.86
C SER A 306 -12.04 12.35 7.39
N HIS A 307 -13.03 11.64 7.94
CA HIS A 307 -13.17 11.44 9.38
C HIS A 307 -11.96 10.70 9.97
N LEU A 308 -11.59 9.56 9.38
CA LEU A 308 -10.42 8.78 9.79
C LEU A 308 -9.11 9.57 9.69
N LEU A 309 -8.96 10.40 8.66
CA LEU A 309 -7.81 11.31 8.54
C LEU A 309 -7.78 12.31 9.72
N GLY A 310 -8.93 12.90 10.08
CA GLY A 310 -9.02 13.80 11.23
C GLY A 310 -8.59 13.14 12.53
N GLU A 311 -9.07 11.91 12.78
CA GLU A 311 -8.67 11.12 13.95
C GLU A 311 -7.17 10.77 13.91
N ALA A 312 -6.63 10.35 12.75
CA ALA A 312 -5.21 10.05 12.58
C ALA A 312 -4.34 11.27 12.92
N LEU A 313 -4.69 12.45 12.40
CA LEU A 313 -3.96 13.70 12.69
C LEU A 313 -4.03 14.08 14.17
N GLY A 314 -5.16 13.82 14.84
CA GLY A 314 -5.27 13.97 16.29
C GLY A 314 -4.28 13.10 17.04
N VAL A 315 -4.16 11.83 16.68
CA VAL A 315 -3.19 10.89 17.26
C VAL A 315 -1.75 11.33 16.97
N LEU A 316 -1.45 11.74 15.73
CA LEU A 316 -0.12 12.22 15.33
C LEU A 316 0.36 13.36 16.23
N GLY A 317 -0.55 14.28 16.61
CA GLY A 317 -0.25 15.38 17.52
C GLY A 317 0.11 14.95 18.94
N THR A 318 -0.14 13.70 19.32
CA THR A 318 0.15 13.17 20.68
C THR A 318 1.43 12.33 20.76
N VAL A 319 2.13 12.12 19.65
CA VAL A 319 3.41 11.41 19.63
C VAL A 319 4.48 12.27 20.28
N GLY A 320 5.32 11.67 21.11
CA GLY A 320 6.42 12.35 21.81
C GLY A 320 7.60 12.67 20.90
N TRP A 321 7.40 13.61 19.96
CA TRP A 321 8.43 14.03 19.01
C TRP A 321 9.63 14.69 19.69
N LYS A 322 10.83 14.31 19.26
CA LYS A 322 12.11 14.83 19.81
C LYS A 322 13.01 15.44 18.74
N GLY A 323 12.64 15.31 17.48
CA GLY A 323 13.44 15.75 16.34
C GLY A 323 12.94 17.06 15.71
N GLU A 324 13.26 17.22 14.43
CA GLU A 324 13.00 18.45 13.67
C GLU A 324 11.50 18.71 13.47
N ARG A 325 11.05 19.91 13.82
CA ARG A 325 9.66 20.36 13.62
C ARG A 325 9.23 20.24 12.14
N GLU A 326 10.12 20.54 11.21
CA GLU A 326 9.86 20.42 9.78
C GLU A 326 9.48 18.98 9.39
N SER A 327 10.13 17.96 9.98
CA SER A 327 9.80 16.55 9.75
C SER A 327 8.40 16.20 10.24
N ILE A 328 7.96 16.78 11.35
CA ILE A 328 6.60 16.57 11.90
C ILE A 328 5.55 17.22 10.96
N GLU A 329 5.84 18.44 10.48
CA GLU A 329 4.99 19.14 9.51
C GLU A 329 4.91 18.38 8.19
N LEU A 330 6.01 17.78 7.73
CA LEU A 330 6.05 16.93 6.53
C LEU A 330 5.20 15.66 6.69
N LEU A 331 5.24 14.99 7.85
CA LEU A 331 4.35 13.85 8.14
C LEU A 331 2.87 14.26 8.07
N THR A 332 2.52 15.39 8.66
CA THR A 332 1.16 15.94 8.63
C THR A 332 0.70 16.22 7.20
N ARG A 333 1.57 16.85 6.40
CA ARG A 333 1.29 17.15 4.98
C ARG A 333 1.19 15.88 4.14
N ALA A 334 2.03 14.89 4.38
CA ALA A 334 1.98 13.59 3.70
C ALA A 334 0.69 12.82 4.04
N ALA A 335 0.25 12.85 5.30
CA ALA A 335 -1.01 12.26 5.72
C ALA A 335 -2.20 12.89 4.99
N ARG A 336 -2.28 14.22 4.96
CA ARG A 336 -3.31 14.94 4.19
C ARG A 336 -3.25 14.61 2.70
N TYR A 337 -2.07 14.74 2.09
CA TYR A 337 -1.87 14.45 0.67
C TYR A 337 -2.31 13.03 0.28
N SER A 338 -2.09 12.04 1.15
CA SER A 338 -2.44 10.65 0.87
C SER A 338 -3.95 10.40 0.78
N VAL A 339 -4.78 11.24 1.42
CA VAL A 339 -6.24 11.10 1.47
C VAL A 339 -6.95 12.19 0.66
N GLU A 340 -6.45 13.43 0.68
CA GLU A 340 -7.09 14.58 0.01
C GLU A 340 -6.74 14.69 -1.49
N ARG A 341 -5.87 13.81 -2.02
CA ARG A 341 -5.51 13.78 -3.44
C ARG A 341 -6.75 13.52 -4.32
N GLN A 342 -6.78 14.19 -5.48
CA GLN A 342 -7.85 14.03 -6.46
C GLN A 342 -7.44 13.15 -7.66
N TRP A 343 -6.16 12.70 -7.69
CA TRP A 343 -5.57 11.81 -8.70
C TRP A 343 -4.35 11.05 -8.15
#